data_95ce47f1ce1d3a8cd532b0cbf8b80f13
#
_entry.id   95ce47f1ce1d3a8cd532b0cbf8b80f13
#
_cell.length_a   1.000
_cell.length_b   1.000
_cell.length_c   1.000
_cell.angle_alpha   90.00
_cell.angle_beta   90.00
_cell.angle_gamma   90.00
#
_symmetry.space_group_name_H-M   'P 1'
#
loop_
_entity.id
_entity.type
_entity.pdbx_description
1 polymer ?
#
loop_
_entity_poly.entity_id
_entity_poly.type
_entity_poly.pdbx_seq_one_letter_code
_entity_poly.pdbx_strand_id
1 'polypeptide(L)'
;MAERFGSVDDVAERLRSVDYLPSEQISSVVFLADRLEKPVLVEGPAGVGKTELAKALAATTGARLIRLQCYEGLDEAKALYEWNYRKQLLRIQADREHEETWTDIESDIFSEPFLLTRPLLEAIRADVPIVLLIDEVDRVEIETEALLLEVLSDFQVSIPELGTIVGNQRPLVVLTSNNTRELSEALKRRCLFLHIDYPDLDREKEIVRVRVPEIDEALAEQVARVVRSVRQLELKKAPSISETIDWARTLIYLGVDTLDPQTVEDTLHVLLKYQSDIEKARKELATATDAVR
;
A
#
# COMPACT_ATOMS: atom_id res chain seq x y z
N MET A 1 9.76 -21.34 -11.52
CA MET A 1 8.65 -20.39 -11.80
C MET A 1 9.00 -19.49 -12.96
N ALA A 2 8.02 -18.95 -13.69
CA ALA A 2 8.31 -17.97 -14.73
C ALA A 2 8.81 -16.67 -14.08
N GLU A 3 9.96 -16.19 -14.52
CA GLU A 3 10.52 -14.91 -14.13
C GLU A 3 9.57 -13.79 -14.58
N ARG A 4 9.09 -12.95 -13.63
CA ARG A 4 8.14 -11.86 -13.93
C ARG A 4 8.83 -10.72 -14.68
N PHE A 5 10.11 -10.47 -14.35
CA PHE A 5 10.90 -9.38 -14.89
C PHE A 5 12.22 -9.88 -15.46
N GLY A 6 12.59 -9.43 -16.66
CA GLY A 6 13.84 -9.82 -17.34
C GLY A 6 15.09 -9.12 -16.80
N SER A 7 14.95 -7.87 -16.36
CA SER A 7 16.06 -7.02 -15.86
C SER A 7 15.53 -5.89 -14.98
N VAL A 8 16.43 -5.13 -14.36
CA VAL A 8 16.11 -3.91 -13.61
C VAL A 8 15.47 -2.86 -14.54
N ASP A 9 15.96 -2.76 -15.77
CA ASP A 9 15.40 -1.82 -16.76
C ASP A 9 13.99 -2.23 -17.20
N ASP A 10 13.73 -3.53 -17.36
CA ASP A 10 12.38 -4.05 -17.66
C ASP A 10 11.38 -3.69 -16.53
N VAL A 11 11.81 -3.77 -15.27
CA VAL A 11 10.98 -3.28 -14.13
C VAL A 11 10.68 -1.79 -14.29
N ALA A 12 11.71 -0.99 -14.58
CA ALA A 12 11.55 0.45 -14.72
C ALA A 12 10.61 0.83 -15.86
N GLU A 13 10.76 0.22 -17.02
CA GLU A 13 9.91 0.45 -18.20
C GLU A 13 8.45 0.06 -17.94
N ARG A 14 8.23 -1.12 -17.38
CA ARG A 14 6.88 -1.60 -17.07
C ARG A 14 6.19 -0.74 -16.02
N LEU A 15 6.88 -0.31 -14.97
CA LEU A 15 6.30 0.59 -13.97
C LEU A 15 5.94 1.95 -14.60
N ARG A 16 6.79 2.51 -15.47
CA ARG A 16 6.46 3.74 -16.20
C ARG A 16 5.25 3.59 -17.13
N SER A 17 5.06 2.43 -17.73
CA SER A 17 3.92 2.17 -18.62
C SER A 17 2.55 2.21 -17.90
N VAL A 18 2.54 2.17 -16.58
CA VAL A 18 1.34 2.27 -15.72
C VAL A 18 1.36 3.53 -14.84
N ASP A 19 2.05 4.59 -15.29
CA ASP A 19 2.14 5.90 -14.63
C ASP A 19 2.74 5.85 -13.20
N TYR A 20 3.58 4.82 -12.94
CA TYR A 20 4.39 4.77 -11.74
C TYR A 20 5.85 5.04 -12.11
N LEU A 21 6.39 6.15 -11.61
CA LEU A 21 7.77 6.55 -11.87
C LEU A 21 8.70 5.89 -10.83
N PRO A 22 9.44 4.81 -11.14
CA PRO A 22 10.35 4.18 -10.20
C PRO A 22 11.68 4.96 -10.12
N SER A 23 12.35 4.95 -8.95
CA SER A 23 13.77 5.23 -8.87
C SER A 23 14.57 4.00 -9.28
N GLU A 24 15.85 4.15 -9.54
CA GLU A 24 16.76 3.02 -9.78
C GLU A 24 16.73 2.03 -8.61
N GLN A 25 16.71 2.55 -7.37
CA GLN A 25 16.60 1.72 -6.16
C GLN A 25 15.31 0.91 -6.12
N ILE A 26 14.16 1.52 -6.44
CA ILE A 26 12.87 0.80 -6.52
C ILE A 26 12.95 -0.33 -7.53
N SER A 27 13.44 -0.04 -8.74
CA SER A 27 13.54 -1.04 -9.80
C SER A 27 14.47 -2.19 -9.43
N SER A 28 15.63 -1.89 -8.83
CA SER A 28 16.59 -2.88 -8.36
C SER A 28 16.03 -3.76 -7.26
N VAL A 29 15.39 -3.17 -6.23
CA VAL A 29 14.81 -3.95 -5.12
C VAL A 29 13.66 -4.83 -5.59
N VAL A 30 12.78 -4.33 -6.47
CA VAL A 30 11.68 -5.11 -7.05
C VAL A 30 12.22 -6.29 -7.88
N PHE A 31 13.23 -6.06 -8.72
CA PHE A 31 13.87 -7.10 -9.49
C PHE A 31 14.48 -8.20 -8.60
N LEU A 32 15.22 -7.78 -7.56
CA LEU A 32 15.82 -8.72 -6.61
C LEU A 32 14.77 -9.46 -5.78
N ALA A 33 13.65 -8.81 -5.42
CA ALA A 33 12.55 -9.44 -4.71
C ALA A 33 11.92 -10.56 -5.53
N ASP A 34 11.71 -10.33 -6.81
CA ASP A 34 11.21 -11.35 -7.75
C ASP A 34 12.19 -12.53 -7.89
N ARG A 35 13.48 -12.25 -8.04
CA ARG A 35 14.53 -13.28 -8.19
C ARG A 35 14.78 -14.10 -6.94
N LEU A 36 14.77 -13.47 -5.78
CA LEU A 36 15.02 -14.10 -4.48
C LEU A 36 13.76 -14.65 -3.82
N GLU A 37 12.59 -14.43 -4.42
CA GLU A 37 11.28 -14.79 -3.86
C GLU A 37 11.06 -14.24 -2.44
N LYS A 38 11.58 -13.02 -2.20
CA LYS A 38 11.49 -12.35 -0.91
C LYS A 38 10.46 -11.23 -0.92
N PRO A 39 9.74 -11.04 0.20
CA PRO A 39 8.91 -9.85 0.39
C PRO A 39 9.73 -8.56 0.32
N VAL A 40 9.10 -7.47 -0.10
CA VAL A 40 9.66 -6.11 -0.02
C VAL A 40 8.98 -5.37 1.13
N LEU A 41 9.76 -4.92 2.11
CA LEU A 41 9.31 -3.98 3.13
C LEU A 41 9.60 -2.56 2.66
N VAL A 42 8.54 -1.81 2.37
CA VAL A 42 8.60 -0.43 1.90
C VAL A 42 8.29 0.51 3.04
N GLU A 43 9.29 1.22 3.53
CA GLU A 43 9.13 2.24 4.59
C GLU A 43 9.24 3.65 4.02
N GLY A 44 8.63 4.62 4.70
CA GLY A 44 8.72 6.04 4.39
C GLY A 44 7.50 6.82 4.84
N PRO A 45 7.49 8.14 4.64
CA PRO A 45 6.37 9.00 5.03
C PRO A 45 5.04 8.58 4.40
N ALA A 46 3.93 8.97 5.02
CA ALA A 46 2.61 8.72 4.45
C ALA A 46 2.45 9.45 3.11
N GLY A 47 1.82 8.77 2.12
CA GLY A 47 1.46 9.37 0.84
C GLY A 47 2.62 9.56 -0.16
N VAL A 48 3.77 8.89 0.03
CA VAL A 48 4.90 8.89 -0.93
C VAL A 48 4.76 7.86 -2.05
N GLY A 49 3.64 7.12 -2.11
CA GLY A 49 3.37 6.16 -3.18
C GLY A 49 3.73 4.70 -2.85
N LYS A 50 3.90 4.33 -1.58
CA LYS A 50 4.20 2.94 -1.17
C LYS A 50 3.13 1.94 -1.61
N THR A 51 1.87 2.23 -1.31
CA THR A 51 0.71 1.41 -1.73
C THR A 51 0.53 1.40 -3.25
N GLU A 52 0.84 2.52 -3.92
CA GLU A 52 0.79 2.61 -5.39
C GLU A 52 1.82 1.70 -6.06
N LEU A 53 2.98 1.46 -5.45
CA LEU A 53 3.97 0.51 -5.96
C LEU A 53 3.35 -0.89 -6.12
N ALA A 54 2.64 -1.39 -5.12
CA ALA A 54 2.01 -2.71 -5.18
C ALA A 54 0.91 -2.78 -6.26
N LYS A 55 0.12 -1.71 -6.43
CA LYS A 55 -0.88 -1.61 -7.50
C LYS A 55 -0.23 -1.59 -8.88
N ALA A 56 0.86 -0.82 -9.05
CA ALA A 56 1.60 -0.76 -10.29
C ALA A 56 2.23 -2.13 -10.64
N LEU A 57 2.79 -2.84 -9.65
CA LEU A 57 3.32 -4.19 -9.83
C LEU A 57 2.23 -5.18 -10.27
N ALA A 58 1.05 -5.11 -9.69
CA ALA A 58 -0.08 -5.94 -10.11
C ALA A 58 -0.50 -5.63 -11.55
N ALA A 59 -0.61 -4.35 -11.90
CA ALA A 59 -0.98 -3.92 -13.25
C ALA A 59 0.05 -4.35 -14.31
N THR A 60 1.35 -4.17 -14.04
CA THR A 60 2.43 -4.51 -15.00
C THR A 60 2.61 -6.00 -15.22
N THR A 61 2.29 -6.82 -14.23
CA THR A 61 2.42 -8.28 -14.30
C THR A 61 1.13 -8.98 -14.69
N GLY A 62 0.02 -8.25 -14.82
CA GLY A 62 -1.31 -8.83 -15.02
C GLY A 62 -1.79 -9.66 -13.82
N ALA A 63 -1.14 -9.51 -12.67
CA ALA A 63 -1.46 -10.24 -11.47
C ALA A 63 -2.66 -9.62 -10.74
N ARG A 64 -3.42 -10.46 -10.06
CA ARG A 64 -4.50 -9.99 -9.19
C ARG A 64 -3.91 -9.39 -7.91
N LEU A 65 -4.34 -8.19 -7.53
CA LEU A 65 -3.96 -7.57 -6.26
C LEU A 65 -4.85 -8.09 -5.13
N ILE A 66 -4.24 -8.66 -4.10
CA ILE A 66 -4.89 -9.00 -2.83
C ILE A 66 -4.31 -8.06 -1.77
N ARG A 67 -5.18 -7.35 -1.04
CA ARG A 67 -4.77 -6.39 -0.02
C ARG A 67 -5.24 -6.81 1.36
N LEU A 68 -4.30 -6.91 2.29
CA LEU A 68 -4.54 -6.95 3.73
C LEU A 68 -4.24 -5.56 4.30
N GLN A 69 -5.27 -4.81 4.65
CA GLN A 69 -5.11 -3.55 5.38
C GLN A 69 -4.89 -3.85 6.86
N CYS A 70 -3.74 -3.47 7.37
CA CYS A 70 -3.41 -3.61 8.79
C CYS A 70 -4.04 -2.47 9.62
N TYR A 71 -4.50 -2.82 10.81
CA TYR A 71 -5.04 -1.89 11.79
C TYR A 71 -4.91 -2.49 13.20
N GLU A 72 -5.00 -1.67 14.21
CA GLU A 72 -4.95 -2.07 15.60
C GLU A 72 -6.08 -3.07 15.93
N GLY A 73 -5.74 -4.22 16.52
CA GLY A 73 -6.69 -5.30 16.78
C GLY A 73 -7.00 -6.19 15.57
N LEU A 74 -6.17 -6.16 14.51
CA LEU A 74 -6.18 -7.19 13.47
C LEU A 74 -5.69 -8.50 14.09
N ASP A 75 -6.49 -9.55 13.96
CA ASP A 75 -6.21 -10.90 14.46
C ASP A 75 -6.22 -11.94 13.33
N GLU A 76 -5.93 -13.20 13.68
CA GLU A 76 -5.92 -14.32 12.75
C GLU A 76 -7.27 -14.48 12.03
N ALA A 77 -8.38 -14.36 12.75
CA ALA A 77 -9.72 -14.51 12.21
C ALA A 77 -10.06 -13.48 11.11
N LYS A 78 -9.44 -12.30 11.19
CA LYS A 78 -9.61 -11.22 10.21
C LYS A 78 -8.55 -11.24 9.10
N ALA A 79 -7.37 -11.76 9.39
CA ALA A 79 -6.24 -11.78 8.44
C ALA A 79 -6.19 -13.06 7.61
N LEU A 80 -6.43 -14.21 8.22
CA LEU A 80 -6.20 -15.53 7.63
C LEU A 80 -7.49 -16.27 7.29
N TYR A 81 -8.28 -16.68 8.29
CA TYR A 81 -9.55 -17.35 8.09
C TYR A 81 -10.44 -17.26 9.33
N GLU A 82 -11.73 -17.50 9.12
CA GLU A 82 -12.73 -17.62 10.18
C GLU A 82 -13.76 -18.67 9.80
N TRP A 83 -14.24 -19.46 10.76
CA TRP A 83 -15.36 -20.36 10.51
C TRP A 83 -16.66 -19.62 10.43
N ASN A 84 -17.50 -19.94 9.44
CA ASN A 84 -18.83 -19.36 9.28
C ASN A 84 -19.81 -20.00 10.26
N TYR A 85 -19.72 -19.62 11.53
CA TYR A 85 -20.55 -20.15 12.61
C TYR A 85 -22.05 -20.05 12.33
N ARG A 86 -22.48 -19.00 11.61
CA ARG A 86 -23.90 -18.88 11.25
C ARG A 86 -24.33 -19.97 10.29
N LYS A 87 -23.53 -20.29 9.30
CA LYS A 87 -23.79 -21.36 8.33
C LYS A 87 -23.71 -22.72 9.00
N GLN A 88 -22.74 -22.94 9.92
CA GLN A 88 -22.64 -24.15 10.72
C GLN A 88 -23.88 -24.37 11.57
N LEU A 89 -24.37 -23.34 12.28
CA LEU A 89 -25.59 -23.43 13.07
C LEU A 89 -26.84 -23.78 12.21
N LEU A 90 -26.97 -23.17 11.03
CA LEU A 90 -28.07 -23.49 10.11
C LEU A 90 -27.99 -24.93 9.63
N ARG A 91 -26.80 -25.46 9.33
CA ARG A 91 -26.58 -26.85 8.92
C ARG A 91 -26.96 -27.81 10.05
N ILE A 92 -26.52 -27.59 11.28
CA ILE A 92 -26.89 -28.39 12.46
C ILE A 92 -28.39 -28.35 12.72
N GLN A 93 -29.05 -27.23 12.50
CA GLN A 93 -30.50 -27.13 12.69
C GLN A 93 -31.29 -27.88 11.60
N ALA A 94 -30.78 -27.87 10.36
CA ALA A 94 -31.43 -28.56 9.24
C ALA A 94 -31.35 -30.10 9.38
N ASP A 95 -30.34 -30.63 10.08
CA ASP A 95 -30.16 -32.07 10.27
C ASP A 95 -30.98 -32.69 11.43
N ARG A 96 -31.73 -31.90 12.18
CA ARG A 96 -32.56 -32.43 13.29
C ARG A 96 -33.56 -33.48 12.87
N GLU A 97 -33.81 -33.67 11.60
CA GLU A 97 -34.75 -34.65 11.03
C GLU A 97 -34.06 -35.85 10.38
N HIS A 98 -32.69 -35.89 10.36
CA HIS A 98 -31.92 -36.97 9.76
C HIS A 98 -31.10 -37.71 10.84
N GLU A 99 -30.95 -39.02 10.68
CA GLU A 99 -30.16 -39.89 11.60
C GLU A 99 -28.63 -39.82 11.34
N GLU A 100 -28.10 -38.68 11.02
CA GLU A 100 -26.62 -38.50 10.88
C GLU A 100 -25.94 -38.60 12.24
N THR A 101 -24.77 -39.22 12.28
CA THR A 101 -23.98 -39.28 13.52
C THR A 101 -23.32 -37.93 13.79
N TRP A 102 -23.03 -37.63 15.07
CA TRP A 102 -22.31 -36.41 15.42
C TRP A 102 -20.97 -36.28 14.67
N THR A 103 -20.26 -37.38 14.46
CA THR A 103 -18.98 -37.42 13.73
C THR A 103 -19.15 -36.97 12.27
N ASP A 104 -20.25 -37.35 11.62
CA ASP A 104 -20.55 -36.95 10.23
C ASP A 104 -20.84 -35.45 10.16
N ILE A 105 -21.68 -34.95 11.09
CA ILE A 105 -22.01 -33.53 11.19
C ILE A 105 -20.75 -32.69 11.49
N GLU A 106 -19.91 -33.12 12.43
CA GLU A 106 -18.67 -32.43 12.79
C GLU A 106 -17.73 -32.34 11.59
N SER A 107 -17.51 -33.43 10.87
CA SER A 107 -16.68 -33.45 9.67
C SER A 107 -17.21 -32.55 8.54
N ASP A 108 -18.54 -32.45 8.41
CA ASP A 108 -19.18 -31.58 7.41
C ASP A 108 -19.06 -30.11 7.77
N ILE A 109 -19.38 -29.70 9.01
CA ILE A 109 -19.36 -28.30 9.41
C ILE A 109 -17.97 -27.67 9.51
N PHE A 110 -16.91 -28.48 9.67
CA PHE A 110 -15.52 -28.06 9.62
C PHE A 110 -14.86 -28.35 8.27
N SER A 111 -15.65 -28.37 7.21
CA SER A 111 -15.18 -28.50 5.82
C SER A 111 -15.03 -27.14 5.13
N GLU A 112 -14.34 -27.12 3.98
CA GLU A 112 -14.08 -25.91 3.19
C GLU A 112 -15.30 -25.01 2.91
N PRO A 113 -16.52 -25.52 2.62
CA PRO A 113 -17.70 -24.68 2.40
C PRO A 113 -18.07 -23.78 3.57
N PHE A 114 -17.62 -24.09 4.77
CA PHE A 114 -17.89 -23.31 5.99
C PHE A 114 -16.74 -22.37 6.38
N LEU A 115 -15.63 -22.40 5.62
CA LEU A 115 -14.49 -21.55 5.86
C LEU A 115 -14.65 -20.17 5.17
N LEU A 116 -14.58 -19.10 5.93
CA LEU A 116 -14.49 -17.75 5.42
C LEU A 116 -13.02 -17.41 5.14
N THR A 117 -12.66 -17.42 3.87
CA THR A 117 -11.31 -17.09 3.42
C THR A 117 -11.06 -15.59 3.59
N ARG A 118 -9.96 -15.23 4.28
CA ARG A 118 -9.48 -13.87 4.45
C ARG A 118 -8.27 -13.61 3.54
N PRO A 119 -7.75 -12.38 3.42
CA PRO A 119 -6.75 -12.04 2.40
C PRO A 119 -5.50 -12.94 2.38
N LEU A 120 -4.98 -13.38 3.54
CA LEU A 120 -3.79 -14.24 3.56
C LEU A 120 -4.10 -15.64 3.01
N LEU A 121 -5.19 -16.26 3.44
CA LEU A 121 -5.58 -17.58 2.92
C LEU A 121 -6.01 -17.50 1.46
N GLU A 122 -6.67 -16.40 1.06
CA GLU A 122 -7.00 -16.14 -0.35
C GLU A 122 -5.72 -16.08 -1.21
N ALA A 123 -4.66 -15.44 -0.71
CA ALA A 123 -3.39 -15.38 -1.39
C ALA A 123 -2.71 -16.76 -1.50
N ILE A 124 -2.75 -17.56 -0.43
CA ILE A 124 -2.17 -18.91 -0.41
C ILE A 124 -2.90 -19.83 -1.41
N ARG A 125 -4.24 -19.74 -1.46
CA ARG A 125 -5.07 -20.62 -2.32
C ARG A 125 -5.18 -20.14 -3.77
N ALA A 126 -4.62 -19.00 -4.12
CA ALA A 126 -4.76 -18.45 -5.45
C ALA A 126 -4.10 -19.34 -6.52
N ASP A 127 -4.85 -19.69 -7.56
CA ASP A 127 -4.37 -20.45 -8.73
C ASP A 127 -3.89 -19.53 -9.86
N VAL A 128 -3.99 -18.22 -9.68
CA VAL A 128 -3.55 -17.18 -10.61
C VAL A 128 -2.42 -16.37 -10.01
N PRO A 129 -1.56 -15.75 -10.84
CA PRO A 129 -0.53 -14.85 -10.32
C PRO A 129 -1.12 -13.72 -9.48
N ILE A 130 -0.54 -13.49 -8.31
CA ILE A 130 -0.98 -12.44 -7.40
C ILE A 130 0.17 -11.55 -6.94
N VAL A 131 -0.19 -10.33 -6.59
CA VAL A 131 0.59 -9.41 -5.75
C VAL A 131 -0.15 -9.31 -4.41
N LEU A 132 0.52 -9.70 -3.32
CA LEU A 132 -0.01 -9.55 -1.97
C LEU A 132 0.51 -8.25 -1.35
N LEU A 133 -0.39 -7.33 -1.06
CA LEU A 133 -0.10 -6.09 -0.35
C LEU A 133 -0.53 -6.21 1.10
N ILE A 134 0.43 -6.12 2.02
CA ILE A 134 0.20 -6.01 3.46
C ILE A 134 0.45 -4.55 3.82
N ASP A 135 -0.64 -3.78 3.93
CA ASP A 135 -0.58 -2.33 4.01
C ASP A 135 -0.63 -1.83 5.46
N GLU A 136 0.26 -0.89 5.79
CA GLU A 136 0.44 -0.32 7.14
C GLU A 136 0.76 -1.38 8.21
N VAL A 137 1.75 -2.26 7.94
CA VAL A 137 2.12 -3.37 8.83
C VAL A 137 2.60 -2.89 10.22
N ASP A 138 3.04 -1.65 10.34
CA ASP A 138 3.41 -1.01 11.60
C ASP A 138 2.22 -0.71 12.54
N ARG A 139 0.99 -1.05 12.12
CA ARG A 139 -0.22 -0.91 12.95
C ARG A 139 -0.68 -2.18 13.65
N VAL A 140 -0.10 -3.32 13.30
CA VAL A 140 -0.47 -4.59 13.96
C VAL A 140 0.32 -4.82 15.23
N GLU A 141 -0.19 -5.65 16.11
CA GLU A 141 0.48 -6.12 17.32
C GLU A 141 1.53 -7.19 17.00
N ILE A 142 2.42 -7.49 17.95
CA ILE A 142 3.52 -8.44 17.79
C ILE A 142 3.00 -9.85 17.47
N GLU A 143 1.86 -10.23 18.03
CA GLU A 143 1.20 -11.52 17.82
C GLU A 143 0.80 -11.69 16.34
N THR A 144 0.29 -10.65 15.73
CA THR A 144 -0.05 -10.66 14.29
C THR A 144 1.19 -10.64 13.40
N GLU A 145 2.29 -10.01 13.83
CA GLU A 145 3.56 -10.16 13.12
C GLU A 145 4.04 -11.62 13.10
N ALA A 146 3.85 -12.36 14.18
CA ALA A 146 4.22 -13.79 14.23
C ALA A 146 3.43 -14.63 13.21
N LEU A 147 2.13 -14.35 13.04
CA LEU A 147 1.31 -14.96 11.98
C LEU A 147 1.85 -14.62 10.58
N LEU A 148 2.18 -13.35 10.33
CA LEU A 148 2.77 -12.93 9.06
C LEU A 148 4.11 -13.64 8.80
N LEU A 149 4.93 -13.85 9.82
CA LEU A 149 6.20 -14.57 9.70
C LEU A 149 6.03 -16.01 9.22
N GLU A 150 5.02 -16.73 9.73
CA GLU A 150 4.72 -18.09 9.29
C GLU A 150 4.32 -18.09 7.81
N VAL A 151 3.34 -17.29 7.44
CA VAL A 151 2.84 -17.21 6.07
C VAL A 151 3.93 -16.77 5.08
N LEU A 152 4.73 -15.76 5.42
CA LEU A 152 5.75 -15.21 4.51
C LEU A 152 6.98 -16.09 4.37
N SER A 153 7.25 -17.01 5.33
CA SER A 153 8.41 -17.91 5.26
C SER A 153 8.18 -19.04 4.26
N ASP A 154 7.11 -19.79 4.45
CA ASP A 154 6.87 -21.03 3.74
C ASP A 154 5.68 -20.96 2.79
N PHE A 155 4.98 -19.83 2.80
CA PHE A 155 3.75 -19.59 2.03
C PHE A 155 2.72 -20.70 2.23
N GLN A 156 2.53 -21.06 3.48
CA GLN A 156 1.59 -22.08 3.94
C GLN A 156 0.87 -21.64 5.21
N VAL A 157 -0.18 -22.34 5.55
CA VAL A 157 -0.92 -22.20 6.80
C VAL A 157 -1.42 -23.55 7.28
N SER A 158 -1.41 -23.76 8.59
CA SER A 158 -1.97 -24.95 9.23
C SER A 158 -3.32 -24.62 9.86
N ILE A 159 -4.38 -25.21 9.34
CA ILE A 159 -5.73 -25.13 9.89
C ILE A 159 -6.00 -26.45 10.62
N PRO A 160 -6.29 -26.45 11.93
CA PRO A 160 -6.37 -27.70 12.72
C PRO A 160 -7.28 -28.76 12.10
N GLU A 161 -8.42 -28.36 11.55
CA GLU A 161 -9.43 -29.27 11.02
C GLU A 161 -9.18 -29.67 9.55
N LEU A 162 -8.42 -28.86 8.79
CA LEU A 162 -8.17 -29.08 7.36
C LEU A 162 -6.73 -29.48 7.05
N GLY A 163 -5.84 -29.46 8.05
CA GLY A 163 -4.42 -29.72 7.86
C GLY A 163 -3.67 -28.51 7.27
N THR A 164 -2.50 -28.79 6.71
CA THR A 164 -1.63 -27.74 6.15
C THR A 164 -2.00 -27.45 4.70
N ILE A 165 -2.33 -26.21 4.44
CA ILE A 165 -2.59 -25.67 3.10
C ILE A 165 -1.32 -24.98 2.62
N VAL A 166 -0.74 -25.45 1.52
CA VAL A 166 0.48 -24.92 0.91
C VAL A 166 0.10 -24.18 -0.36
N GLY A 167 0.66 -23.01 -0.57
CA GLY A 167 0.42 -22.24 -1.78
C GLY A 167 1.06 -22.86 -3.02
N ASN A 168 0.29 -22.95 -4.11
CA ASN A 168 0.75 -23.51 -5.39
C ASN A 168 1.81 -22.63 -6.07
N GLN A 169 1.83 -21.35 -5.77
CA GLN A 169 2.77 -20.38 -6.33
C GLN A 169 3.07 -19.27 -5.31
N ARG A 170 4.30 -18.74 -5.36
CA ARG A 170 4.68 -17.63 -4.50
C ARG A 170 4.26 -16.31 -5.12
N PRO A 171 3.52 -15.46 -4.40
CA PRO A 171 3.18 -14.11 -4.85
C PRO A 171 4.39 -13.18 -4.77
N LEU A 172 4.31 -12.07 -5.47
CA LEU A 172 5.15 -10.92 -5.13
C LEU A 172 4.50 -10.22 -3.92
N VAL A 173 5.23 -10.13 -2.81
CA VAL A 173 4.70 -9.58 -1.57
C VAL A 173 5.30 -8.21 -1.30
N VAL A 174 4.44 -7.23 -1.02
CA VAL A 174 4.82 -5.87 -0.64
C VAL A 174 4.21 -5.58 0.72
N LEU A 175 5.06 -5.26 1.70
CA LEU A 175 4.64 -4.73 2.99
C LEU A 175 4.88 -3.23 2.99
N THR A 176 3.96 -2.44 3.50
CA THR A 176 4.17 -0.99 3.68
C THR A 176 4.20 -0.63 5.16
N SER A 177 5.03 0.34 5.52
CA SER A 177 5.15 0.89 6.86
C SER A 177 5.30 2.41 6.81
N ASN A 178 4.62 3.12 7.70
CA ASN A 178 4.82 4.55 7.93
C ASN A 178 5.82 4.81 9.08
N ASN A 179 6.45 3.74 9.59
CA ASN A 179 7.40 3.77 10.68
C ASN A 179 6.84 4.40 11.97
N THR A 180 5.54 4.15 12.24
CA THR A 180 4.88 4.62 13.47
C THR A 180 5.28 3.78 14.68
N ARG A 181 5.71 2.55 14.45
CA ARG A 181 6.24 1.59 15.41
C ARG A 181 7.39 0.81 14.77
N GLU A 182 8.38 0.43 15.56
CA GLU A 182 9.44 -0.46 15.09
C GLU A 182 8.92 -1.88 14.87
N LEU A 183 9.19 -2.43 13.70
CA LEU A 183 8.88 -3.82 13.34
C LEU A 183 9.91 -4.78 13.93
N SER A 184 9.50 -6.01 14.18
CA SER A 184 10.39 -7.03 14.71
C SER A 184 11.56 -7.32 13.76
N GLU A 185 12.74 -7.57 14.34
CA GLU A 185 13.92 -7.99 13.59
C GLU A 185 13.68 -9.27 12.77
N ALA A 186 12.79 -10.13 13.26
CA ALA A 186 12.42 -11.38 12.58
C ALA A 186 11.70 -11.08 11.25
N LEU A 187 10.80 -10.11 11.21
CA LEU A 187 10.10 -9.69 9.99
C LEU A 187 11.06 -8.96 9.04
N LYS A 188 11.85 -8.02 9.54
CA LYS A 188 12.82 -7.26 8.74
C LYS A 188 13.82 -8.18 8.01
N ARG A 189 14.35 -9.22 8.67
CA ARG A 189 15.30 -10.18 8.07
C ARG A 189 14.73 -11.03 6.93
N ARG A 190 13.42 -11.20 6.87
CA ARG A 190 12.75 -11.95 5.80
C ARG A 190 12.50 -11.09 4.56
N CYS A 191 12.52 -9.78 4.71
CA CYS A 191 12.20 -8.83 3.65
C CYS A 191 13.46 -8.22 3.03
N LEU A 192 13.36 -7.81 1.78
CA LEU A 192 14.24 -6.78 1.24
C LEU A 192 13.71 -5.41 1.68
N PHE A 193 14.62 -4.56 2.12
CA PHE A 193 14.26 -3.22 2.61
C PHE A 193 14.31 -2.20 1.50
N LEU A 194 13.27 -1.37 1.41
CA LEU A 194 13.17 -0.25 0.49
C LEU A 194 12.65 0.97 1.25
N HIS A 195 13.46 2.03 1.30
CA HIS A 195 13.01 3.31 1.80
C HIS A 195 12.57 4.22 0.65
N ILE A 196 11.35 4.78 0.75
CA ILE A 196 10.83 5.76 -0.21
C ILE A 196 10.58 7.06 0.56
N ASP A 197 11.35 8.09 0.24
CA ASP A 197 11.20 9.43 0.78
C ASP A 197 10.39 10.34 -0.17
N TYR A 198 10.14 11.57 0.25
CA TYR A 198 9.57 12.58 -0.63
C TYR A 198 10.47 12.80 -1.85
N PRO A 199 9.89 12.97 -3.04
CA PRO A 199 10.67 13.21 -4.25
C PRO A 199 11.41 14.55 -4.18
N ASP A 200 12.51 14.65 -4.92
CA ASP A 200 13.13 15.93 -5.25
C ASP A 200 12.22 16.76 -6.18
N LEU A 201 12.63 17.99 -6.45
CA LEU A 201 11.81 18.95 -7.24
C LEU A 201 11.51 18.43 -8.66
N ASP A 202 12.53 17.91 -9.34
CA ASP A 202 12.39 17.49 -10.74
C ASP A 202 11.47 16.28 -10.84
N ARG A 203 11.63 15.35 -9.91
CA ARG A 203 10.79 14.16 -9.84
C ARG A 203 9.37 14.48 -9.41
N GLU A 204 9.15 15.42 -8.49
CA GLU A 204 7.79 15.84 -8.10
C GLU A 204 7.07 16.51 -9.26
N LYS A 205 7.76 17.38 -10.01
CA LYS A 205 7.25 17.96 -11.25
C LYS A 205 6.87 16.87 -12.27
N GLU A 206 7.73 15.87 -12.46
CA GLU A 206 7.45 14.74 -13.36
C GLU A 206 6.23 13.95 -12.91
N ILE A 207 6.10 13.64 -11.61
CA ILE A 207 4.94 12.95 -11.04
C ILE A 207 3.66 13.76 -11.28
N VAL A 208 3.69 15.05 -11.02
CA VAL A 208 2.54 15.93 -11.25
C VAL A 208 2.11 15.89 -12.72
N ARG A 209 3.04 15.99 -13.67
CA ARG A 209 2.75 15.95 -15.10
C ARG A 209 2.16 14.61 -15.56
N VAL A 210 2.69 13.51 -15.07
CA VAL A 210 2.17 12.16 -15.41
C VAL A 210 0.77 11.94 -14.84
N ARG A 211 0.51 12.45 -13.60
CA ARG A 211 -0.76 12.22 -12.89
C ARG A 211 -1.84 13.27 -13.19
N VAL A 212 -1.46 14.39 -13.77
CA VAL A 212 -2.35 15.51 -14.18
C VAL A 212 -1.95 15.94 -15.59
N PRO A 213 -2.31 15.16 -16.63
CA PRO A 213 -1.86 15.41 -18.00
C PRO A 213 -2.28 16.77 -18.57
N GLU A 214 -3.31 17.39 -18.02
CA GLU A 214 -3.83 18.69 -18.44
C GLU A 214 -2.99 19.88 -17.93
N ILE A 215 -2.06 19.64 -16.98
CA ILE A 215 -1.23 20.71 -16.42
C ILE A 215 -0.10 21.09 -17.38
N ASP A 216 0.12 22.37 -17.59
CA ASP A 216 1.28 22.83 -18.33
C ASP A 216 2.58 22.73 -17.51
N GLU A 217 3.72 22.77 -18.20
CA GLU A 217 5.02 22.57 -17.57
C GLU A 217 5.37 23.67 -16.55
N ALA A 218 4.99 24.91 -16.82
CA ALA A 218 5.30 26.05 -15.96
C ALA A 218 4.50 25.98 -14.66
N LEU A 219 3.21 25.64 -14.74
CA LEU A 219 2.36 25.47 -13.56
C LEU A 219 2.80 24.24 -12.74
N ALA A 220 3.16 23.12 -13.39
CA ALA A 220 3.66 21.94 -12.69
C ALA A 220 4.93 22.25 -11.89
N GLU A 221 5.84 23.05 -12.45
CA GLU A 221 7.06 23.48 -11.75
C GLU A 221 6.74 24.41 -10.58
N GLN A 222 5.79 25.35 -10.74
CA GLN A 222 5.36 26.23 -9.65
C GLN A 222 4.72 25.42 -8.51
N VAL A 223 3.85 24.45 -8.82
CA VAL A 223 3.26 23.52 -7.85
C VAL A 223 4.35 22.79 -7.07
N ALA A 224 5.30 22.16 -7.75
CA ALA A 224 6.37 21.42 -7.10
C ALA A 224 7.24 22.31 -6.20
N ARG A 225 7.56 23.53 -6.62
CA ARG A 225 8.32 24.52 -5.82
C ARG A 225 7.58 24.92 -4.54
N VAL A 226 6.29 25.26 -4.64
CA VAL A 226 5.47 25.65 -3.48
C VAL A 226 5.36 24.49 -2.50
N VAL A 227 5.05 23.29 -2.96
CA VAL A 227 4.94 22.12 -2.10
C VAL A 227 6.26 21.81 -1.39
N ARG A 228 7.39 21.91 -2.11
CA ARG A 228 8.72 21.74 -1.50
C ARG A 228 8.98 22.78 -0.42
N SER A 229 8.65 24.06 -0.66
CA SER A 229 8.82 25.12 0.34
C SER A 229 7.95 24.87 1.57
N VAL A 230 6.70 24.46 1.36
CA VAL A 230 5.78 24.10 2.45
C VAL A 230 6.30 22.90 3.27
N ARG A 231 6.89 21.89 2.62
CA ARG A 231 7.48 20.75 3.33
C ARG A 231 8.71 21.10 4.18
N GLN A 232 9.40 22.19 3.88
CA GLN A 232 10.53 22.65 4.69
C GLN A 232 10.10 23.32 6.00
N LEU A 233 8.83 23.66 6.12
CA LEU A 233 8.27 24.19 7.35
C LEU A 233 8.11 23.09 8.41
N GLU A 234 8.27 23.46 9.69
CA GLU A 234 7.98 22.53 10.81
C GLU A 234 6.45 22.38 10.97
N LEU A 235 5.84 21.54 10.18
CA LEU A 235 4.40 21.27 10.17
C LEU A 235 4.08 20.04 11.03
N LYS A 236 2.85 19.96 11.53
CA LYS A 236 2.32 18.73 12.14
C LYS A 236 2.27 17.60 11.13
N LYS A 237 1.93 17.94 9.88
CA LYS A 237 1.89 17.00 8.77
C LYS A 237 2.30 17.69 7.48
N ALA A 238 3.43 17.28 6.93
CA ALA A 238 3.86 17.72 5.60
C ALA A 238 2.91 17.19 4.52
N PRO A 239 2.66 17.99 3.44
CA PRO A 239 1.82 17.55 2.33
C PRO A 239 2.44 16.37 1.61
N SER A 240 1.64 15.34 1.35
CA SER A 240 2.01 14.14 0.60
C SER A 240 1.94 14.38 -0.90
N ILE A 241 2.44 13.41 -1.68
CA ILE A 241 2.29 13.43 -3.16
C ILE A 241 0.82 13.41 -3.57
N SER A 242 -0.03 12.69 -2.84
CA SER A 242 -1.48 12.66 -3.14
C SER A 242 -2.11 14.05 -2.99
N GLU A 243 -1.79 14.76 -1.91
CA GLU A 243 -2.26 16.14 -1.70
C GLU A 243 -1.68 17.10 -2.74
N THR A 244 -0.43 16.90 -3.19
CA THR A 244 0.15 17.67 -4.32
C THR A 244 -0.63 17.46 -5.61
N ILE A 245 -0.97 16.23 -5.96
CA ILE A 245 -1.76 15.90 -7.15
C ILE A 245 -3.16 16.49 -7.06
N ASP A 246 -3.82 16.37 -5.91
CA ASP A 246 -5.15 16.94 -5.69
C ASP A 246 -5.14 18.47 -5.78
N TRP A 247 -4.08 19.11 -5.29
CA TRP A 247 -3.91 20.54 -5.43
C TRP A 247 -3.68 20.96 -6.87
N ALA A 248 -2.81 20.26 -7.61
CA ALA A 248 -2.60 20.51 -9.04
C ALA A 248 -3.91 20.41 -9.84
N ARG A 249 -4.72 19.39 -9.59
CA ARG A 249 -6.06 19.26 -10.19
C ARG A 249 -6.99 20.41 -9.81
N THR A 250 -6.95 20.80 -8.54
CA THR A 250 -7.77 21.94 -8.06
C THR A 250 -7.44 23.22 -8.81
N LEU A 251 -6.15 23.50 -9.05
CA LEU A 251 -5.71 24.67 -9.82
C LEU A 251 -6.24 24.63 -11.26
N ILE A 252 -6.18 23.46 -11.92
CA ILE A 252 -6.76 23.29 -13.25
C ILE A 252 -8.28 23.55 -13.25
N TYR A 253 -9.02 23.00 -12.27
CA TYR A 253 -10.48 23.23 -12.17
C TYR A 253 -10.85 24.69 -11.90
N LEU A 254 -9.96 25.44 -11.25
CA LEU A 254 -10.13 26.88 -11.02
C LEU A 254 -9.69 27.74 -12.22
N GLY A 255 -9.15 27.13 -13.28
CA GLY A 255 -8.65 27.84 -14.48
C GLY A 255 -7.39 28.68 -14.19
N VAL A 256 -6.53 28.20 -13.28
CA VAL A 256 -5.30 28.90 -12.91
C VAL A 256 -4.18 28.50 -13.87
N ASP A 257 -3.67 29.45 -14.62
CA ASP A 257 -2.53 29.25 -15.52
C ASP A 257 -1.19 29.59 -14.84
N THR A 258 -1.22 30.46 -13.83
CA THR A 258 -0.02 30.88 -13.11
C THR A 258 -0.36 31.11 -11.63
N LEU A 259 0.51 30.59 -10.74
CA LEU A 259 0.33 30.75 -9.29
C LEU A 259 0.72 32.15 -8.85
N ASP A 260 -0.22 32.85 -8.24
CA ASP A 260 0.03 34.05 -7.45
C ASP A 260 -0.13 33.75 -5.95
N PRO A 261 0.41 34.60 -5.06
CA PRO A 261 0.35 34.38 -3.61
C PRO A 261 -1.07 34.22 -3.06
N GLN A 262 -2.05 34.97 -3.62
CA GLN A 262 -3.44 34.91 -3.16
C GLN A 262 -4.07 33.55 -3.51
N THR A 263 -3.88 33.06 -4.72
CA THR A 263 -4.33 31.74 -5.17
C THR A 263 -3.74 30.63 -4.30
N VAL A 264 -2.44 30.72 -3.97
CA VAL A 264 -1.81 29.75 -3.05
C VAL A 264 -2.48 29.79 -1.69
N GLU A 265 -2.67 30.99 -1.11
CA GLU A 265 -3.30 31.14 0.21
C GLU A 265 -4.73 30.58 0.24
N ASP A 266 -5.54 30.91 -0.77
CA ASP A 266 -6.94 30.49 -0.86
C ASP A 266 -7.08 28.96 -1.01
N THR A 267 -6.06 28.29 -1.57
CA THR A 267 -6.07 26.84 -1.84
C THR A 267 -5.24 26.00 -0.87
N LEU A 268 -4.55 26.60 0.12
CA LEU A 268 -3.72 25.86 1.10
C LEU A 268 -4.46 24.74 1.83
N HIS A 269 -5.77 24.85 2.00
CA HIS A 269 -6.61 23.83 2.64
C HIS A 269 -6.67 22.51 1.85
N VAL A 270 -6.29 22.50 0.58
CA VAL A 270 -6.15 21.28 -0.21
C VAL A 270 -4.86 20.56 0.16
N LEU A 271 -3.76 21.28 0.34
CA LEU A 271 -2.45 20.74 0.72
C LEU A 271 -2.36 20.38 2.19
N LEU A 272 -2.89 21.23 3.08
CA LEU A 272 -2.71 21.16 4.52
C LEU A 272 -4.02 20.79 5.22
N LYS A 273 -3.93 19.90 6.21
CA LYS A 273 -5.11 19.34 6.90
C LYS A 273 -5.25 19.83 8.35
N TYR A 274 -4.32 20.68 8.82
CA TYR A 274 -4.36 21.27 10.15
C TYR A 274 -4.38 22.79 10.08
N GLN A 275 -5.30 23.43 10.81
CA GLN A 275 -5.43 24.88 10.84
C GLN A 275 -4.12 25.58 11.25
N SER A 276 -3.40 25.02 12.24
CA SER A 276 -2.10 25.53 12.66
C SER A 276 -1.06 25.53 11.55
N ASP A 277 -1.08 24.53 10.67
CA ASP A 277 -0.13 24.39 9.57
C ASP A 277 -0.47 25.41 8.47
N ILE A 278 -1.77 25.61 8.20
CA ILE A 278 -2.26 26.62 7.26
C ILE A 278 -1.84 28.03 7.72
N GLU A 279 -2.03 28.36 8.99
CA GLU A 279 -1.64 29.67 9.56
C GLU A 279 -0.13 29.89 9.50
N LYS A 280 0.66 28.81 9.75
CA LYS A 280 2.13 28.87 9.65
C LYS A 280 2.57 29.12 8.22
N ALA A 281 2.02 28.34 7.27
CA ALA A 281 2.33 28.49 5.84
C ALA A 281 1.97 29.87 5.31
N ARG A 282 0.82 30.45 5.69
CA ARG A 282 0.43 31.82 5.33
C ARG A 282 1.45 32.86 5.78
N LYS A 283 1.93 32.77 7.02
CA LYS A 283 2.92 33.72 7.55
C LYS A 283 4.22 33.67 6.78
N GLU A 284 4.71 32.47 6.49
CA GLU A 284 5.98 32.28 5.77
C GLU A 284 5.88 32.72 4.30
N LEU A 285 4.78 32.43 3.63
CA LEU A 285 4.54 32.88 2.26
C LEU A 285 4.43 34.43 2.17
N ALA A 286 3.79 35.06 3.14
CA ALA A 286 3.70 36.53 3.22
C ALA A 286 5.09 37.17 3.41
N THR A 287 5.94 36.61 4.30
CA THR A 287 7.31 37.11 4.53
C THR A 287 8.23 36.91 3.32
N ALA A 288 8.08 35.82 2.57
CA ALA A 288 8.84 35.59 1.35
C ALA A 288 8.48 36.59 0.23
N THR A 289 7.21 37.01 0.16
CA THR A 289 6.75 38.00 -0.82
C THR A 289 7.25 39.41 -0.49
N ASP A 290 7.36 39.76 0.80
CA ASP A 290 7.88 41.06 1.23
C ASP A 290 9.41 41.20 1.09
N ALA A 291 10.14 40.05 1.12
CA ALA A 291 11.59 40.03 0.95
C ALA A 291 12.04 40.16 -0.53
N VAL A 292 11.12 40.03 -1.49
CA VAL A 292 11.38 40.17 -2.94
C VAL A 292 10.97 41.54 -3.47
N ARG A 293 10.27 42.39 -2.67
CA ARG A 293 10.01 43.80 -2.95
C ARG A 293 11.12 44.67 -2.39
#